data_e8588abe3d2444b847d2c405a6bf5c76
#
_entry.id   e8588abe3d2444b847d2c405a6bf5c76
#
_cell.length_a   1.000
_cell.length_b   1.000
_cell.length_c   1.000
_cell.angle_alpha   90.00
_cell.angle_beta   90.00
_cell.angle_gamma   90.00
#
_symmetry.space_group_name_H-M   'P 1'
#
loop_
_entity.id
_entity.type
_entity.pdbx_description
1 polymer ?
#
loop_
_entity_poly.entity_id
_entity_poly.type
_entity_poly.pdbx_seq_one_letter_code
_entity_poly.pdbx_strand_id
1 'polypeptide(L)'
;ITGDPRYTFDTLYLLEGVPLVVVGLGLFAIPEIVGLLDAKGSIAKSLNTKKGWFTGLKDVVKNWFLVLRCSTLGCLVGALPGLGGTVVDWIAYSHLKQTTKDTSQFGKGDIRGVIAPESANNAKEGGALIPTLIFGIPGSGNKVLLLGGFVLIGIEPGLDMVTTNLDLTYLMIWSLAIANILGAGICMGFSSQISKFTLVPYYILAP
;
A
#
# COMPACT_ATOMS: atom_id res chain seq x y z
N ILE A 1 -15.03 -28.92 -13.42
CA ILE A 1 -14.25 -28.54 -12.22
C ILE A 1 -14.93 -29.28 -11.09
N THR A 2 -14.36 -30.42 -10.70
CA THR A 2 -14.79 -31.17 -9.52
C THR A 2 -14.44 -30.31 -8.31
N GLY A 3 -15.43 -29.98 -7.48
CA GLY A 3 -15.28 -29.15 -6.28
C GLY A 3 -14.52 -29.83 -5.13
N ASP A 4 -13.65 -30.79 -5.45
CA ASP A 4 -12.89 -31.49 -4.42
C ASP A 4 -11.78 -30.59 -3.87
N PRO A 5 -11.77 -30.33 -2.56
CA PRO A 5 -10.75 -29.51 -1.93
C PRO A 5 -9.39 -30.22 -2.01
N ARG A 6 -8.38 -29.55 -2.57
CA ARG A 6 -7.01 -30.07 -2.69
C ARG A 6 -6.14 -29.58 -1.55
N TYR A 7 -5.22 -30.44 -1.09
CA TYR A 7 -4.23 -30.11 -0.04
C TYR A 7 -4.82 -29.79 1.33
N THR A 8 -6.01 -30.31 1.63
CA THR A 8 -6.68 -30.09 2.93
C THR A 8 -6.25 -31.11 3.99
N PHE A 9 -5.58 -32.19 3.58
CA PHE A 9 -5.18 -33.31 4.47
C PHE A 9 -6.33 -33.78 5.38
N ASP A 10 -7.56 -33.78 4.83
CA ASP A 10 -8.81 -34.13 5.51
C ASP A 10 -9.11 -33.30 6.77
N THR A 11 -8.52 -32.13 6.89
CA THR A 11 -8.78 -31.19 8.00
C THR A 11 -9.76 -30.11 7.58
N LEU A 12 -10.81 -29.90 8.39
CA LEU A 12 -11.79 -28.82 8.18
C LEU A 12 -11.14 -27.41 8.17
N TYR A 13 -10.06 -27.26 8.92
CA TYR A 13 -9.32 -26.01 9.04
C TYR A 13 -8.70 -25.54 7.72
N LEU A 14 -8.30 -26.45 6.85
CA LEU A 14 -7.67 -26.14 5.56
C LEU A 14 -8.65 -26.08 4.38
N LEU A 15 -9.96 -26.28 4.62
CA LEU A 15 -10.96 -26.18 3.56
C LEU A 15 -11.04 -24.78 2.93
N GLU A 16 -10.84 -23.75 3.71
CA GLU A 16 -10.82 -22.36 3.24
C GLU A 16 -9.45 -21.91 2.70
N GLY A 17 -8.47 -22.82 2.70
CA GLY A 17 -7.08 -22.51 2.35
C GLY A 17 -6.34 -21.71 3.42
N VAL A 18 -5.11 -21.34 3.14
CA VAL A 18 -4.30 -20.52 4.05
C VAL A 18 -4.46 -19.04 3.63
N PRO A 19 -4.95 -18.15 4.52
CA PRO A 19 -5.07 -16.74 4.20
C PRO A 19 -3.72 -16.14 3.78
N LEU A 20 -3.71 -15.35 2.70
CA LEU A 20 -2.49 -14.73 2.17
C LEU A 20 -1.75 -13.90 3.23
N VAL A 21 -2.50 -13.28 4.15
CA VAL A 21 -1.93 -12.53 5.28
C VAL A 21 -1.08 -13.44 6.18
N VAL A 22 -1.56 -14.65 6.47
CA VAL A 22 -0.82 -15.62 7.31
C VAL A 22 0.45 -16.07 6.61
N VAL A 23 0.38 -16.34 5.30
CA VAL A 23 1.57 -16.67 4.48
C VAL A 23 2.56 -15.51 4.48
N GLY A 24 2.09 -14.28 4.30
CA GLY A 24 2.93 -13.08 4.33
C GLY A 24 3.60 -12.88 5.70
N LEU A 25 2.86 -13.03 6.78
CA LEU A 25 3.42 -12.96 8.14
C LEU A 25 4.47 -14.05 8.36
N GLY A 26 4.21 -15.28 7.93
CA GLY A 26 5.16 -16.39 8.07
C GLY A 26 6.46 -16.18 7.28
N LEU A 27 6.35 -15.68 6.05
CA LEU A 27 7.51 -15.52 5.16
C LEU A 27 8.34 -14.26 5.43
N PHE A 28 7.70 -13.19 5.90
CA PHE A 28 8.37 -11.89 6.05
C PHE A 28 8.49 -11.44 7.49
N ALA A 29 7.42 -11.55 8.30
CA ALA A 29 7.45 -11.04 9.66
C ALA A 29 8.27 -11.93 10.60
N ILE A 30 8.14 -13.24 10.51
CA ILE A 30 8.89 -14.16 11.41
C ILE A 30 10.40 -14.05 11.21
N PRO A 31 10.97 -14.10 9.98
CA PRO A 31 12.40 -13.91 9.78
C PRO A 31 12.88 -12.54 10.24
N GLU A 32 12.08 -11.49 10.06
CA GLU A 32 12.42 -10.15 10.53
C GLU A 32 12.46 -10.07 12.06
N ILE A 33 11.46 -10.65 12.73
CA ILE A 33 11.42 -10.73 14.20
C ILE A 33 12.64 -11.50 14.74
N VAL A 34 12.97 -12.65 14.13
CA VAL A 34 14.14 -13.44 14.52
C VAL A 34 15.44 -12.64 14.33
N GLY A 35 15.55 -11.93 13.19
CA GLY A 35 16.69 -11.04 12.93
C GLY A 35 16.80 -9.89 13.93
N LEU A 36 15.67 -9.32 14.35
CA LEU A 36 15.61 -8.27 15.37
C LEU A 36 15.96 -8.79 16.77
N LEU A 37 15.62 -10.03 17.10
CA LEU A 37 15.99 -10.65 18.37
C LEU A 37 17.49 -10.84 18.51
N ASP A 38 18.20 -11.06 17.40
CA ASP A 38 19.67 -11.15 17.36
C ASP A 38 20.35 -9.77 17.39
N ALA A 39 19.66 -8.72 16.95
CA ALA A 39 20.13 -7.35 16.94
C ALA A 39 19.91 -6.68 18.30
N LYS A 40 20.94 -6.58 19.12
CA LYS A 40 20.88 -5.86 20.41
C LYS A 40 20.79 -4.35 20.15
N GLY A 41 19.58 -3.76 20.29
CA GLY A 41 19.43 -2.31 20.24
C GLY A 41 18.07 -1.80 19.75
N SER A 42 17.99 -0.52 19.45
CA SER A 42 16.83 0.15 18.86
C SER A 42 16.82 -0.09 17.34
N ILE A 43 15.64 -0.26 16.76
CA ILE A 43 15.41 -0.46 15.31
C ILE A 43 15.97 0.70 14.50
N ALA A 44 15.90 1.92 15.02
CA ALA A 44 16.37 3.12 14.33
C ALA A 44 17.33 3.94 15.19
N LYS A 45 18.29 4.59 14.54
CA LYS A 45 19.08 5.65 15.17
C LYS A 45 18.26 6.94 15.17
N SER A 46 18.33 7.73 16.26
CA SER A 46 17.67 9.03 16.34
C SER A 46 18.14 9.93 15.19
N LEU A 47 17.26 10.22 14.26
CA LEU A 47 17.50 11.13 13.15
C LEU A 47 16.73 12.44 13.38
N ASN A 48 17.39 13.57 13.13
CA ASN A 48 16.73 14.87 13.18
C ASN A 48 15.93 15.10 11.89
N THR A 49 14.67 14.67 11.91
CA THR A 49 13.76 14.69 10.75
C THR A 49 13.35 16.09 10.29
N LYS A 50 13.51 17.12 11.16
CA LYS A 50 13.03 18.49 10.86
C LYS A 50 13.74 19.16 9.70
N LYS A 51 14.97 18.78 9.34
CA LYS A 51 15.75 19.39 8.27
C LYS A 51 15.58 18.71 6.90
N GLY A 52 14.87 17.59 6.80
CA GLY A 52 14.78 16.75 5.59
C GLY A 52 13.61 17.06 4.65
N TRP A 53 12.62 17.85 5.04
CA TRP A 53 11.38 18.05 4.28
C TRP A 53 11.62 18.63 2.88
N PHE A 54 12.33 19.74 2.81
CA PHE A 54 12.64 20.37 1.52
C PHE A 54 13.54 19.51 0.64
N THR A 55 14.44 18.73 1.27
CA THR A 55 15.29 17.78 0.54
C THR A 55 14.44 16.66 -0.05
N GLY A 56 13.55 16.07 0.74
CA GLY A 56 12.64 15.03 0.25
C GLY A 56 11.74 15.52 -0.89
N LEU A 57 11.17 16.72 -0.76
CA LEU A 57 10.36 17.30 -1.84
C LEU A 57 11.18 17.52 -3.12
N LYS A 58 12.41 18.03 -2.99
CA LYS A 58 13.33 18.21 -4.11
C LYS A 58 13.69 16.88 -4.77
N ASP A 59 13.89 15.83 -3.99
CA ASP A 59 14.19 14.49 -4.49
C ASP A 59 13.01 13.91 -5.27
N VAL A 60 11.78 14.10 -4.81
CA VAL A 60 10.57 13.69 -5.54
C VAL A 60 10.46 14.44 -6.86
N VAL A 61 10.62 15.76 -6.85
CA VAL A 61 10.58 16.58 -8.07
C VAL A 61 11.69 16.18 -9.05
N LYS A 62 12.89 15.90 -8.56
CA LYS A 62 14.01 15.41 -9.39
C LYS A 62 13.71 14.08 -10.05
N ASN A 63 12.96 13.22 -9.36
CA ASN A 63 12.58 11.89 -9.86
C ASN A 63 11.14 11.85 -10.40
N TRP A 64 10.60 12.98 -10.88
CA TRP A 64 9.20 13.09 -11.33
C TRP A 64 8.78 12.02 -12.35
N PHE A 65 9.69 11.65 -13.27
CA PHE A 65 9.42 10.62 -14.26
C PHE A 65 9.26 9.22 -13.63
N LEU A 66 10.05 8.93 -12.60
CA LEU A 66 9.91 7.70 -11.80
C LEU A 66 8.56 7.68 -11.09
N VAL A 67 8.18 8.81 -10.47
CA VAL A 67 6.87 8.97 -9.83
C VAL A 67 5.75 8.69 -10.83
N LEU A 68 5.75 9.35 -11.98
CA LEU A 68 4.71 9.17 -13.00
C LEU A 68 4.62 7.72 -13.48
N ARG A 69 5.75 7.11 -13.79
CA ARG A 69 5.83 5.74 -14.27
C ARG A 69 5.32 4.73 -13.23
N CYS A 70 5.76 4.85 -11.99
CA CYS A 70 5.34 3.94 -10.92
C CYS A 70 3.88 4.20 -10.50
N SER A 71 3.41 5.45 -10.54
CA SER A 71 1.99 5.77 -10.33
C SER A 71 1.09 5.15 -11.39
N THR A 72 1.49 5.20 -12.66
CA THR A 72 0.75 4.54 -13.75
C THR A 72 0.67 3.03 -13.52
N LEU A 73 1.79 2.42 -13.16
CA LEU A 73 1.84 0.99 -12.83
C LEU A 73 0.95 0.67 -11.62
N GLY A 74 1.00 1.49 -10.57
CA GLY A 74 0.16 1.35 -9.38
C GLY A 74 -1.33 1.45 -9.70
N CYS A 75 -1.71 2.41 -10.55
CA CYS A 75 -3.08 2.58 -11.00
C CYS A 75 -3.58 1.34 -11.76
N LEU A 76 -2.77 0.80 -12.69
CA LEU A 76 -3.12 -0.40 -13.45
C LEU A 76 -3.27 -1.64 -12.55
N VAL A 77 -2.34 -1.83 -11.61
CA VAL A 77 -2.42 -2.94 -10.64
C VAL A 77 -3.61 -2.77 -9.72
N GLY A 78 -3.89 -1.54 -9.27
CA GLY A 78 -5.06 -1.23 -8.45
C GLY A 78 -6.39 -1.50 -9.13
N ALA A 79 -6.46 -1.37 -10.46
CA ALA A 79 -7.65 -1.68 -11.23
C ALA A 79 -7.92 -3.20 -11.34
N LEU A 80 -6.98 -4.05 -10.95
CA LEU A 80 -7.15 -5.50 -10.92
C LEU A 80 -7.71 -5.94 -9.56
N PRO A 81 -8.97 -6.44 -9.49
CA PRO A 81 -9.55 -6.89 -8.24
C PRO A 81 -8.73 -8.01 -7.58
N GLY A 82 -8.58 -7.96 -6.25
CA GLY A 82 -7.93 -9.01 -5.48
C GLY A 82 -6.40 -8.92 -5.36
N LEU A 83 -5.70 -8.20 -6.24
CA LEU A 83 -4.26 -7.99 -6.09
C LEU A 83 -3.92 -6.99 -4.97
N GLY A 84 -4.81 -6.08 -4.68
CA GLY A 84 -4.78 -5.19 -3.52
C GLY A 84 -3.47 -4.43 -3.30
N GLY A 85 -3.33 -3.89 -2.09
CA GLY A 85 -2.15 -3.14 -1.69
C GLY A 85 -0.92 -3.97 -1.35
N THR A 86 -1.05 -5.27 -1.21
CA THR A 86 0.03 -6.12 -0.69
C THR A 86 1.14 -6.41 -1.70
N VAL A 87 0.85 -6.31 -3.00
CA VAL A 87 1.77 -6.72 -4.07
C VAL A 87 2.33 -5.53 -4.84
N VAL A 88 1.61 -4.40 -4.88
CA VAL A 88 1.96 -3.25 -5.71
C VAL A 88 3.32 -2.66 -5.40
N ASP A 89 3.69 -2.60 -4.13
CA ASP A 89 4.97 -2.05 -3.67
C ASP A 89 6.14 -2.89 -4.18
N TRP A 90 6.00 -4.21 -4.12
CA TRP A 90 7.00 -5.16 -4.62
C TRP A 90 7.13 -5.12 -6.14
N ILE A 91 6.02 -4.98 -6.86
CA ILE A 91 6.02 -4.84 -8.31
C ILE A 91 6.74 -3.54 -8.71
N ALA A 92 6.41 -2.42 -8.05
CA ALA A 92 7.04 -1.13 -8.32
C ALA A 92 8.53 -1.12 -7.99
N TYR A 93 8.92 -1.72 -6.87
CA TYR A 93 10.33 -1.86 -6.50
C TYR A 93 11.10 -2.75 -7.47
N SER A 94 10.52 -3.88 -7.86
CA SER A 94 11.12 -4.79 -8.84
C SER A 94 11.27 -4.12 -10.20
N HIS A 95 10.24 -3.39 -10.64
CA HIS A 95 10.27 -2.58 -11.85
C HIS A 95 11.38 -1.51 -11.81
N LEU A 96 11.52 -0.80 -10.69
CA LEU A 96 12.62 0.14 -10.48
C LEU A 96 13.98 -0.55 -10.65
N LYS A 97 14.19 -1.68 -10.00
CA LYS A 97 15.46 -2.43 -10.08
C LYS A 97 15.79 -2.87 -11.51
N GLN A 98 14.80 -3.37 -12.25
CA GLN A 98 14.98 -3.84 -13.61
C GLN A 98 15.27 -2.71 -14.60
N THR A 99 14.74 -1.51 -14.35
CA THR A 99 14.87 -0.36 -15.25
C THR A 99 16.01 0.60 -14.88
N THR A 100 16.69 0.36 -13.77
CA THR A 100 17.81 1.19 -13.31
C THR A 100 19.14 0.52 -13.63
N LYS A 101 20.07 1.24 -14.28
CA LYS A 101 21.39 0.73 -14.65
C LYS A 101 22.26 0.45 -13.42
N ASP A 102 22.28 1.36 -12.44
CA ASP A 102 23.04 1.22 -11.21
C ASP A 102 22.09 0.92 -10.04
N THR A 103 22.18 -0.30 -9.55
CA THR A 103 21.37 -0.81 -8.42
C THR A 103 22.18 -1.01 -7.14
N SER A 104 23.46 -0.63 -7.12
CA SER A 104 24.41 -0.90 -6.04
C SER A 104 24.03 -0.27 -4.70
N GLN A 105 23.27 0.82 -4.72
CA GLN A 105 22.82 1.55 -3.55
C GLN A 105 21.40 1.17 -3.07
N PHE A 106 20.70 0.29 -3.79
CA PHE A 106 19.39 -0.18 -3.34
C PHE A 106 19.53 -1.06 -2.09
N GLY A 107 18.68 -0.80 -1.09
CA GLY A 107 18.80 -1.36 0.25
C GLY A 107 19.84 -0.67 1.14
N LYS A 108 20.57 0.33 0.62
CA LYS A 108 21.60 1.09 1.35
C LYS A 108 21.27 2.58 1.48
N GLY A 109 20.02 2.97 1.28
CA GLY A 109 19.54 4.34 1.44
C GLY A 109 19.29 5.11 0.15
N ASP A 110 19.24 4.45 -1.02
CA ASP A 110 18.83 5.11 -2.26
C ASP A 110 17.34 5.52 -2.17
N ILE A 111 17.09 6.82 -2.25
CA ILE A 111 15.75 7.40 -2.12
C ILE A 111 14.77 6.90 -3.19
N ARG A 112 15.26 6.50 -4.36
CA ARG A 112 14.43 5.95 -5.44
C ARG A 112 13.72 4.66 -5.01
N GLY A 113 14.38 3.89 -4.13
CA GLY A 113 13.82 2.66 -3.54
C GLY A 113 12.60 2.91 -2.64
N VAL A 114 12.38 4.15 -2.19
CA VAL A 114 11.19 4.59 -1.46
C VAL A 114 10.19 5.24 -2.40
N ILE A 115 10.66 6.14 -3.27
CA ILE A 115 9.79 6.90 -4.19
C ILE A 115 8.97 5.96 -5.09
N ALA A 116 9.57 4.91 -5.62
CA ALA A 116 8.88 4.03 -6.58
C ALA A 116 7.70 3.27 -5.96
N PRO A 117 7.87 2.49 -4.86
CA PRO A 117 6.75 1.79 -4.24
C PRO A 117 5.70 2.75 -3.67
N GLU A 118 6.11 3.84 -3.00
CA GLU A 118 5.16 4.78 -2.41
C GLU A 118 4.31 5.50 -3.47
N SER A 119 4.91 5.85 -4.62
CA SER A 119 4.16 6.42 -5.74
C SER A 119 3.12 5.44 -6.31
N ALA A 120 3.47 4.18 -6.42
CA ALA A 120 2.56 3.13 -6.89
C ALA A 120 1.47 2.84 -5.85
N ASN A 121 1.82 2.77 -4.57
CA ASN A 121 0.90 2.50 -3.48
C ASN A 121 -0.21 3.59 -3.38
N ASN A 122 0.15 4.85 -3.49
CA ASN A 122 -0.84 5.92 -3.54
C ASN A 122 -1.73 5.84 -4.78
N ALA A 123 -1.15 5.65 -5.95
CA ALA A 123 -1.88 5.63 -7.21
C ALA A 123 -2.84 4.42 -7.35
N LYS A 124 -2.53 3.28 -6.71
CA LYS A 124 -3.41 2.11 -6.71
C LYS A 124 -4.79 2.38 -6.11
N GLU A 125 -4.87 3.29 -5.13
CA GLU A 125 -6.14 3.64 -4.51
C GLU A 125 -7.11 4.27 -5.52
N GLY A 126 -6.59 5.11 -6.43
CA GLY A 126 -7.35 5.64 -7.54
C GLY A 126 -7.74 4.56 -8.55
N GLY A 127 -6.80 3.68 -8.90
CA GLY A 127 -7.07 2.54 -9.79
C GLY A 127 -8.15 1.60 -9.25
N ALA A 128 -8.12 1.32 -7.95
CA ALA A 128 -9.10 0.45 -7.29
C ALA A 128 -10.53 1.03 -7.23
N LEU A 129 -10.70 2.33 -7.43
CA LEU A 129 -12.04 2.91 -7.57
C LEU A 129 -12.76 2.43 -8.83
N ILE A 130 -12.02 2.15 -9.90
CA ILE A 130 -12.62 1.73 -11.18
C ILE A 130 -13.48 0.46 -11.01
N PRO A 131 -12.92 -0.70 -10.59
CA PRO A 131 -13.73 -1.90 -10.40
C PRO A 131 -14.75 -1.75 -9.26
N THR A 132 -14.44 -0.95 -8.25
CA THR A 132 -15.35 -0.75 -7.11
C THR A 132 -16.61 0.02 -7.51
N LEU A 133 -16.48 1.11 -8.26
CA LEU A 133 -17.59 1.95 -8.64
C LEU A 133 -18.38 1.37 -9.82
N ILE A 134 -17.69 0.80 -10.83
CA ILE A 134 -18.34 0.35 -12.06
C ILE A 134 -18.89 -1.07 -11.95
N PHE A 135 -18.18 -1.95 -11.23
CA PHE A 135 -18.54 -3.37 -11.16
C PHE A 135 -18.99 -3.82 -9.77
N GLY A 136 -18.94 -2.95 -8.75
CA GLY A 136 -19.23 -3.34 -7.38
C GLY A 136 -18.23 -4.33 -6.79
N ILE A 137 -17.03 -4.46 -7.38
CA ILE A 137 -16.01 -5.40 -6.97
C ILE A 137 -14.94 -4.66 -6.16
N PRO A 138 -14.85 -4.90 -4.84
CA PRO A 138 -13.91 -4.17 -4.01
C PRO A 138 -12.46 -4.58 -4.32
N GLY A 139 -11.59 -3.62 -4.63
CA GLY A 139 -10.16 -3.84 -4.84
C GLY A 139 -9.35 -3.95 -3.54
N SER A 140 -9.92 -3.58 -2.39
CA SER A 140 -9.26 -3.61 -1.08
C SER A 140 -10.29 -3.60 0.05
N GLY A 141 -9.86 -3.90 1.29
CA GLY A 141 -10.74 -3.87 2.47
C GLY A 141 -11.44 -2.51 2.67
N ASN A 142 -10.76 -1.40 2.40
CA ASN A 142 -11.35 -0.07 2.48
C ASN A 142 -12.47 0.13 1.45
N LYS A 143 -12.37 -0.51 0.29
CA LYS A 143 -13.41 -0.45 -0.75
C LYS A 143 -14.63 -1.29 -0.40
N VAL A 144 -14.47 -2.34 0.41
CA VAL A 144 -15.62 -3.09 0.99
C VAL A 144 -16.45 -2.17 1.88
N LEU A 145 -15.80 -1.38 2.74
CA LEU A 145 -16.49 -0.41 3.59
C LEU A 145 -17.21 0.67 2.77
N LEU A 146 -16.56 1.14 1.69
CA LEU A 146 -17.18 2.09 0.76
C LEU A 146 -18.45 1.53 0.12
N LEU A 147 -18.40 0.30 -0.37
CA LEU A 147 -19.57 -0.37 -0.96
C LEU A 147 -20.68 -0.58 0.09
N GLY A 148 -20.31 -0.96 1.33
CA GLY A 148 -21.25 -1.04 2.43
C GLY A 148 -21.94 0.30 2.71
N GLY A 149 -21.19 1.41 2.66
CA GLY A 149 -21.74 2.76 2.75
C GLY A 149 -22.74 3.08 1.62
N PHE A 150 -22.46 2.68 0.38
CA PHE A 150 -23.36 2.86 -0.76
C PHE A 150 -24.68 2.13 -0.56
N VAL A 151 -24.62 0.88 -0.11
CA VAL A 151 -25.84 0.10 0.18
C VAL A 151 -26.72 0.80 1.23
N LEU A 152 -26.10 1.37 2.28
CA LEU A 152 -26.84 2.07 3.34
C LEU A 152 -27.58 3.32 2.84
N ILE A 153 -27.05 4.01 1.83
CA ILE A 153 -27.68 5.20 1.24
C ILE A 153 -28.47 4.91 -0.03
N GLY A 154 -28.63 3.61 -0.38
CA GLY A 154 -29.43 3.19 -1.53
C GLY A 154 -28.77 3.45 -2.89
N ILE A 155 -27.44 3.54 -2.93
CA ILE A 155 -26.67 3.68 -4.19
C ILE A 155 -26.15 2.31 -4.60
N GLU A 156 -26.42 1.92 -5.82
CA GLU A 156 -25.91 0.69 -6.42
C GLU A 156 -24.68 1.01 -7.30
N PRO A 157 -23.52 0.37 -7.05
CA PRO A 157 -22.38 0.44 -7.97
C PRO A 157 -22.77 -0.12 -9.33
N GLY A 158 -22.34 0.54 -10.40
CA GLY A 158 -22.69 0.12 -11.76
C GLY A 158 -22.32 1.17 -12.80
N LEU A 159 -22.77 0.96 -14.03
CA LEU A 159 -22.58 1.92 -15.12
C LEU A 159 -23.20 3.29 -14.81
N ASP A 160 -24.21 3.33 -13.94
CA ASP A 160 -24.85 4.58 -13.50
C ASP A 160 -23.88 5.50 -12.75
N MET A 161 -22.83 4.96 -12.14
CA MET A 161 -21.78 5.76 -11.49
C MET A 161 -20.98 6.61 -12.48
N VAL A 162 -20.91 6.21 -13.74
CA VAL A 162 -20.20 6.95 -14.80
C VAL A 162 -21.14 7.64 -15.78
N THR A 163 -22.45 7.55 -15.56
CA THR A 163 -23.49 8.18 -16.37
C THR A 163 -24.38 9.08 -15.53
N THR A 164 -25.34 8.51 -14.82
CA THR A 164 -26.39 9.25 -14.09
C THR A 164 -25.86 9.84 -12.77
N ASN A 165 -24.99 9.10 -12.05
CA ASN A 165 -24.41 9.50 -10.76
C ASN A 165 -22.95 9.98 -10.89
N LEU A 166 -22.65 10.67 -11.98
CA LEU A 166 -21.28 11.15 -12.29
C LEU A 166 -20.77 12.15 -11.26
N ASP A 167 -21.63 12.93 -10.67
CA ASP A 167 -21.37 13.86 -9.57
C ASP A 167 -20.83 13.13 -8.34
N LEU A 168 -21.41 11.99 -7.97
CA LEU A 168 -20.89 11.14 -6.88
C LEU A 168 -19.52 10.58 -7.20
N THR A 169 -19.30 10.15 -8.42
CA THR A 169 -17.99 9.64 -8.85
C THR A 169 -16.92 10.72 -8.75
N TYR A 170 -17.20 11.93 -9.22
CA TYR A 170 -16.28 13.07 -9.06
C TYR A 170 -16.09 13.44 -7.59
N LEU A 171 -17.15 13.41 -6.78
CA LEU A 171 -17.03 13.63 -5.34
C LEU A 171 -16.06 12.63 -4.68
N MET A 172 -16.13 11.35 -5.04
CA MET A 172 -15.22 10.32 -4.54
C MET A 172 -13.76 10.57 -4.97
N ILE A 173 -13.53 10.91 -6.24
CA ILE A 173 -12.20 11.22 -6.76
C ILE A 173 -11.59 12.43 -6.02
N TRP A 174 -12.34 13.51 -5.89
CA TRP A 174 -11.86 14.71 -5.21
C TRP A 174 -11.70 14.50 -3.70
N SER A 175 -12.60 13.76 -3.06
CA SER A 175 -12.46 13.39 -1.64
C SER A 175 -11.18 12.61 -1.40
N LEU A 176 -10.86 11.65 -2.27
CA LEU A 176 -9.61 10.88 -2.19
C LEU A 176 -8.38 11.78 -2.37
N ALA A 177 -8.41 12.68 -3.35
CA ALA A 177 -7.30 13.63 -3.59
C ALA A 177 -7.07 14.56 -2.39
N ILE A 178 -8.15 15.14 -1.84
CA ILE A 178 -8.07 16.03 -0.68
C ILE A 178 -7.61 15.26 0.56
N ALA A 179 -8.16 14.06 0.79
CA ALA A 179 -7.77 13.21 1.92
C ALA A 179 -6.27 12.86 1.87
N ASN A 180 -5.72 12.57 0.69
CA ASN A 180 -4.29 12.32 0.52
C ASN A 180 -3.45 13.55 0.86
N ILE A 181 -3.84 14.74 0.40
CA ILE A 181 -3.11 15.99 0.71
C ILE A 181 -3.16 16.29 2.21
N LEU A 182 -4.34 16.22 2.83
CA LEU A 182 -4.51 16.48 4.26
C LEU A 182 -3.79 15.42 5.09
N GLY A 183 -3.93 14.14 4.74
CA GLY A 183 -3.27 13.03 5.42
C GLY A 183 -1.75 13.15 5.35
N ALA A 184 -1.19 13.43 4.18
CA ALA A 184 0.24 13.69 4.02
C ALA A 184 0.69 14.87 4.89
N GLY A 185 -0.04 15.98 4.88
CA GLY A 185 0.27 17.15 5.70
C GLY A 185 0.28 16.84 7.19
N ILE A 186 -0.73 16.11 7.68
CA ILE A 186 -0.81 15.68 9.08
C ILE A 186 0.34 14.73 9.43
N CYS A 187 0.57 13.70 8.63
CA CYS A 187 1.66 12.74 8.86
C CYS A 187 3.02 13.41 8.86
N MET A 188 3.24 14.35 7.95
CA MET A 188 4.47 15.15 7.93
C MET A 188 4.59 16.03 9.18
N GLY A 189 3.52 16.68 9.63
CA GLY A 189 3.50 17.50 10.83
C GLY A 189 3.85 16.70 12.09
N PHE A 190 3.37 15.47 12.18
CA PHE A 190 3.59 14.57 13.31
C PHE A 190 4.77 13.60 13.12
N SER A 191 5.50 13.68 12.00
CA SER A 191 6.58 12.75 11.66
C SER A 191 7.65 12.62 12.76
N SER A 192 7.99 13.72 13.42
CA SER A 192 8.97 13.73 14.51
C SER A 192 8.47 13.04 15.78
N GLN A 193 7.17 13.07 16.04
CA GLN A 193 6.53 12.35 17.16
C GLN A 193 6.44 10.86 16.84
N ILE A 194 6.00 10.53 15.63
CA ILE A 194 5.88 9.15 15.14
C ILE A 194 7.26 8.46 15.14
N SER A 195 8.30 9.16 14.72
CA SER A 195 9.67 8.61 14.72
C SER A 195 10.20 8.25 16.11
N LYS A 196 9.62 8.79 17.20
CA LYS A 196 10.00 8.39 18.55
C LYS A 196 9.55 6.96 18.88
N PHE A 197 8.46 6.48 18.28
CA PHE A 197 8.02 5.11 18.47
C PHE A 197 9.01 4.09 17.88
N THR A 198 9.75 4.46 16.84
CA THR A 198 10.78 3.58 16.25
C THR A 198 12.05 3.48 17.11
N LEU A 199 12.19 4.34 18.13
CA LEU A 199 13.26 4.30 19.10
C LEU A 199 12.97 3.35 20.28
N VAL A 200 11.72 2.88 20.40
CA VAL A 200 11.36 1.92 21.44
C VAL A 200 12.10 0.61 21.17
N PRO A 201 12.82 0.07 22.19
CA PRO A 201 13.53 -1.18 22.04
C PRO A 201 12.60 -2.32 21.63
N TYR A 202 13.06 -3.18 20.73
CA TYR A 202 12.22 -4.24 20.14
C TYR A 202 11.68 -5.23 21.20
N TYR A 203 12.42 -5.48 22.28
CA TYR A 203 11.97 -6.38 23.37
C TYR A 203 10.72 -5.87 24.12
N ILE A 204 10.33 -4.61 23.92
CA ILE A 204 9.07 -4.05 24.45
C ILE A 204 7.94 -4.23 23.42
N LEU A 205 8.27 -4.25 22.13
CA LEU A 205 7.31 -4.33 21.01
C LEU A 205 7.00 -5.77 20.58
N ALA A 206 7.94 -6.69 20.79
CA ALA A 206 7.75 -8.11 20.50
C ALA A 206 7.40 -8.82 21.83
N PRO A 207 6.14 -9.24 22.02
CA PRO A 207 5.74 -10.02 23.20
C PRO A 207 6.32 -11.43 23.20
#